data_ded13ff09cb205e2d2ebac70569a2f5f
#
_entry.id   ded13ff09cb205e2d2ebac70569a2f5f
#
_cell.length_a   1.000
_cell.length_b   1.000
_cell.length_c   1.000
_cell.angle_alpha   90.00
_cell.angle_beta   90.00
_cell.angle_gamma   90.00
#
_symmetry.space_group_name_H-M   'P 1'
#
loop_
_entity.id
_entity.type
_entity.pdbx_description
1 polymer ?
#
loop_
_entity_poly.entity_id
_entity_poly.type
_entity_poly.pdbx_seq_one_letter_code
_entity_poly.pdbx_strand_id
1 'polypeptide(L)'
;QSVTVSFPLIGEQAESQNLAGVRALAWTTTPWTLPTNAALAVGPDIEYVVLPSGPDGAADGEHGERRHDARYLLAADTLSSYAKDLGYDSVDLATAAIDRRLTGSELGGIRYERIFDYYADVDAFGNHNAWQVLVADYVATGEGTGIVHQAPAYGEADQVICAEADIPVVISL
;
A
#
# COMPACT_ATOMS: atom_id res chain seq x y z
N GLN A 1 18.55 -1.56 4.10
CA GLN A 1 17.47 -1.86 5.05
C GLN A 1 16.12 -1.50 4.44
N SER A 2 15.14 -2.40 4.48
CA SER A 2 13.82 -2.21 3.92
C SER A 2 12.75 -2.20 5.02
N VAL A 3 11.62 -1.54 4.73
CA VAL A 3 10.49 -1.43 5.65
C VAL A 3 9.20 -1.71 4.89
N THR A 4 8.28 -2.42 5.52
CA THR A 4 6.91 -2.59 5.05
C THR A 4 5.97 -1.80 5.94
N VAL A 5 5.10 -0.99 5.34
CA VAL A 5 4.18 -0.10 6.04
C VAL A 5 2.76 -0.36 5.55
N SER A 6 1.79 -0.32 6.45
CA SER A 6 0.38 -0.50 6.09
C SER A 6 -0.34 0.84 5.96
N PHE A 7 -1.19 0.95 4.93
CA PHE A 7 -2.01 2.13 4.65
C PHE A 7 -3.47 1.71 4.55
N PRO A 8 -4.34 2.11 5.48
CA PRO A 8 -5.76 1.77 5.40
C PRO A 8 -6.43 2.39 4.17
N LEU A 9 -7.15 1.59 3.41
CA LEU A 9 -7.95 2.06 2.29
C LEU A 9 -9.22 2.73 2.80
N ILE A 10 -9.58 3.87 2.23
CA ILE A 10 -10.72 4.68 2.66
C ILE A 10 -11.52 5.20 1.45
N GLY A 11 -12.68 5.76 1.71
CA GLY A 11 -13.49 6.48 0.73
C GLY A 11 -14.53 5.60 0.04
N GLU A 12 -15.34 6.25 -0.80
CA GLU A 12 -16.49 5.61 -1.44
C GLU A 12 -16.12 4.45 -2.35
N GLN A 13 -15.03 4.58 -3.10
CA GLN A 13 -14.58 3.52 -4.01
C GLN A 13 -14.14 2.28 -3.23
N ALA A 14 -13.43 2.46 -2.12
CA ALA A 14 -13.06 1.34 -1.25
C ALA A 14 -14.30 0.69 -0.63
N GLU A 15 -15.26 1.48 -0.17
CA GLU A 15 -16.51 0.98 0.38
C GLU A 15 -17.31 0.18 -0.65
N SER A 16 -17.42 0.69 -1.88
CA SER A 16 -18.17 0.02 -2.96
C SER A 16 -17.56 -1.33 -3.35
N GLN A 17 -16.26 -1.51 -3.17
CA GLN A 17 -15.54 -2.74 -3.47
C GLN A 17 -15.34 -3.64 -2.25
N ASN A 18 -15.91 -3.26 -1.08
CA ASN A 18 -15.74 -3.97 0.18
C ASN A 18 -14.26 -4.03 0.63
N LEU A 19 -13.52 -2.95 0.38
CA LEU A 19 -12.09 -2.82 0.71
C LEU A 19 -11.83 -1.73 1.76
N ALA A 20 -12.85 -1.04 2.27
CA ALA A 20 -12.68 0.00 3.28
C ALA A 20 -12.07 -0.59 4.56
N GLY A 21 -11.02 0.03 5.06
CA GLY A 21 -10.29 -0.44 6.22
C GLY A 21 -9.26 -1.53 5.94
N VAL A 22 -9.25 -2.11 4.74
CA VAL A 22 -8.19 -3.04 4.31
C VAL A 22 -6.87 -2.29 4.29
N ARG A 23 -5.82 -2.87 4.86
CA ARG A 23 -4.51 -2.25 4.95
C ARG A 23 -3.64 -2.69 3.77
N ALA A 24 -3.33 -1.76 2.88
CA ALA A 24 -2.41 -2.01 1.78
C ALA A 24 -0.97 -2.02 2.30
N LEU A 25 -0.26 -3.11 2.07
CA LEU A 25 1.13 -3.25 2.52
C LEU A 25 2.07 -2.69 1.45
N ALA A 26 2.71 -1.59 1.74
CA ALA A 26 3.70 -0.97 0.85
C ALA A 26 5.11 -1.22 1.36
N TRP A 27 6.02 -1.47 0.43
CA TRP A 27 7.41 -1.76 0.71
C TRP A 27 8.30 -0.63 0.20
N THR A 28 9.31 -0.26 0.99
CA THR A 28 10.28 0.77 0.61
C THR A 28 11.68 0.46 1.13
N THR A 29 12.69 0.81 0.35
CA THR A 29 14.09 0.80 0.77
C THR A 29 14.56 2.16 1.27
N THR A 30 13.69 3.19 1.17
CA THR A 30 14.00 4.58 1.55
C THR A 30 12.96 5.10 2.54
N PRO A 31 12.90 4.54 3.77
CA PRO A 31 11.84 4.91 4.71
C PRO A 31 11.84 6.37 5.12
N TRP A 32 12.97 7.07 4.98
CA TRP A 32 13.06 8.51 5.26
C TRP A 32 12.25 9.37 4.28
N THR A 33 11.79 8.81 3.15
CA THR A 33 10.91 9.52 2.21
C THR A 33 9.43 9.38 2.53
N LEU A 34 9.05 8.53 3.50
CA LEU A 34 7.65 8.31 3.88
C LEU A 34 6.89 9.58 4.25
N PRO A 35 7.50 10.58 4.93
CA PRO A 35 6.79 11.84 5.21
C PRO A 35 6.30 12.57 3.96
N THR A 36 6.92 12.34 2.81
CA THR A 36 6.50 12.92 1.52
C THR A 36 5.75 11.91 0.65
N ASN A 37 5.22 10.83 1.23
CA ASN A 37 4.37 9.89 0.50
C ASN A 37 3.24 10.64 -0.21
N ALA A 38 3.10 10.42 -1.50
CA ALA A 38 2.09 11.08 -2.32
C ALA A 38 1.14 10.10 -2.98
N ALA A 39 1.55 8.85 -3.15
CA ALA A 39 0.75 7.81 -3.79
C ALA A 39 1.30 6.43 -3.47
N LEU A 40 0.50 5.40 -3.77
CA LEU A 40 0.92 4.01 -3.82
C LEU A 40 0.76 3.51 -5.25
N ALA A 41 1.76 2.82 -5.79
CA ALA A 41 1.70 2.27 -7.14
C ALA A 41 1.50 0.76 -7.12
N VAL A 42 0.63 0.28 -8.00
CA VAL A 42 0.35 -1.16 -8.22
C VAL A 42 0.52 -1.49 -9.70
N GLY A 43 0.86 -2.74 -10.01
CA GLY A 43 0.98 -3.20 -11.39
C GLY A 43 -0.38 -3.57 -11.97
N PRO A 44 -0.69 -3.20 -13.23
CA PRO A 44 -2.03 -3.42 -13.80
C PRO A 44 -2.41 -4.89 -13.92
N ASP A 45 -1.45 -5.77 -14.24
CA ASP A 45 -1.68 -7.18 -14.48
C ASP A 45 -1.26 -8.08 -13.32
N ILE A 46 -0.80 -7.48 -12.22
CA ILE A 46 -0.43 -8.23 -11.02
C ILE A 46 -1.70 -8.65 -10.29
N GLU A 47 -1.75 -9.91 -9.84
CA GLU A 47 -2.82 -10.40 -8.96
C GLU A 47 -2.52 -9.97 -7.53
N TYR A 48 -3.48 -9.30 -6.91
CA TYR A 48 -3.45 -8.93 -5.50
C TYR A 48 -4.47 -9.75 -4.74
N VAL A 49 -4.17 -10.01 -3.48
CA VAL A 49 -5.03 -10.80 -2.58
C VAL A 49 -5.33 -10.00 -1.32
N VAL A 50 -6.51 -10.26 -0.77
CA VAL A 50 -6.94 -9.72 0.52
C VAL A 50 -7.16 -10.91 1.46
N LEU A 51 -6.59 -10.82 2.65
CA LEU A 51 -6.76 -11.84 3.68
C LEU A 51 -6.75 -11.19 5.06
N PRO A 52 -7.46 -11.80 6.04
CA PRO A 52 -7.42 -11.30 7.42
C PRO A 52 -6.08 -11.62 8.08
N SER A 53 -5.79 -10.95 9.20
CA SER A 53 -4.69 -11.36 10.07
C SER A 53 -4.90 -12.79 10.55
N GLY A 54 -3.81 -13.54 10.63
CA GLY A 54 -3.85 -14.95 11.03
C GLY A 54 -4.03 -15.14 12.55
N PRO A 55 -4.10 -16.41 13.01
CA PRO A 55 -4.32 -16.73 14.42
C PRO A 55 -3.29 -16.11 15.37
N ASP A 56 -2.04 -15.97 14.90
CA ASP A 56 -0.95 -15.39 15.71
C ASP A 56 -0.94 -13.85 15.70
N GLY A 57 -1.85 -13.24 14.92
CA GLY A 57 -1.86 -11.80 14.71
C GLY A 57 -0.80 -11.33 13.73
N ALA A 58 -1.05 -10.21 13.06
CA ALA A 58 -0.11 -9.60 12.11
C ALA A 58 0.90 -8.70 12.83
N ALA A 59 2.14 -8.66 12.33
CA ALA A 59 3.23 -7.83 12.85
C ALA A 59 3.08 -6.37 12.41
N ASP A 60 1.87 -5.82 12.54
CA ASP A 60 1.48 -4.47 12.09
C ASP A 60 0.96 -3.60 13.26
N GLY A 61 1.06 -4.10 14.48
CA GLY A 61 0.61 -3.37 15.66
C GLY A 61 1.64 -2.35 16.13
N GLU A 62 1.17 -1.34 16.84
CA GLU A 62 2.04 -0.35 17.46
C GLU A 62 2.87 -0.99 18.58
N HIS A 63 4.07 -0.48 18.78
CA HIS A 63 4.97 -0.91 19.86
C HIS A 63 5.27 -2.43 19.87
N GLY A 64 5.25 -3.07 18.69
CA GLY A 64 5.53 -4.50 18.56
C GLY A 64 4.36 -5.41 18.91
N GLU A 65 3.18 -4.86 19.13
CA GLU A 65 1.97 -5.64 19.35
C GLU A 65 1.51 -6.34 18.07
N ARG A 66 0.82 -7.46 18.20
CA ARG A 66 0.25 -8.19 17.07
C ARG A 66 -1.18 -7.71 16.84
N ARG A 67 -1.55 -7.48 15.57
CA ARG A 67 -2.90 -7.02 15.20
C ARG A 67 -3.74 -8.21 14.77
N HIS A 68 -4.90 -8.41 15.41
CA HIS A 68 -5.77 -9.57 15.18
C HIS A 68 -7.04 -9.27 14.38
N ASP A 69 -7.37 -8.01 14.14
CA ASP A 69 -8.67 -7.57 13.61
C ASP A 69 -8.58 -6.80 12.29
N ALA A 70 -7.54 -7.03 11.52
CA ALA A 70 -7.32 -6.33 10.26
C ALA A 70 -7.35 -7.28 9.06
N ARG A 71 -7.59 -6.70 7.88
CA ARG A 71 -7.42 -7.37 6.58
C ARG A 71 -6.29 -6.67 5.84
N TYR A 72 -5.55 -7.42 5.03
CA TYR A 72 -4.36 -6.93 4.34
C TYR A 72 -4.42 -7.17 2.86
N LEU A 73 -3.86 -6.24 2.09
CA LEU A 73 -3.72 -6.30 0.62
C LEU A 73 -2.25 -6.35 0.25
N LEU A 74 -1.87 -7.35 -0.55
CA LEU A 74 -0.53 -7.46 -1.12
C LEU A 74 -0.60 -8.32 -2.38
N ALA A 75 0.49 -8.32 -3.17
CA ALA A 75 0.56 -9.18 -4.35
C ALA A 75 0.57 -10.66 -3.96
N ALA A 76 -0.17 -11.48 -4.69
CA ALA A 76 -0.27 -12.91 -4.44
C ALA A 76 1.10 -13.60 -4.44
N ASP A 77 1.98 -13.21 -5.37
CA ASP A 77 3.33 -13.79 -5.51
C ASP A 77 4.23 -13.52 -4.30
N THR A 78 3.90 -12.51 -3.49
CA THR A 78 4.72 -12.14 -2.32
C THR A 78 4.22 -12.78 -1.03
N LEU A 79 3.10 -13.47 -1.06
CA LEU A 79 2.46 -14.01 0.14
C LEU A 79 3.36 -14.97 0.91
N SER A 80 4.18 -15.76 0.20
CA SER A 80 5.13 -16.68 0.84
C SER A 80 6.14 -15.97 1.74
N SER A 81 6.53 -14.75 1.39
CA SER A 81 7.48 -13.95 2.18
C SER A 81 6.84 -13.28 3.40
N TYR A 82 5.52 -13.10 3.38
CA TYR A 82 4.81 -12.33 4.41
C TYR A 82 3.85 -13.16 5.27
N ALA A 83 3.67 -14.44 4.96
CA ALA A 83 2.70 -15.29 5.67
C ALA A 83 2.87 -15.26 7.19
N LYS A 84 4.11 -15.38 7.67
CA LYS A 84 4.41 -15.35 9.11
C LYS A 84 4.16 -13.98 9.73
N ASP A 85 4.55 -12.93 9.03
CA ASP A 85 4.31 -11.55 9.48
C ASP A 85 2.81 -11.24 9.57
N LEU A 86 1.99 -11.89 8.74
CA LEU A 86 0.54 -11.76 8.76
C LEU A 86 -0.13 -12.67 9.80
N GLY A 87 0.64 -13.49 10.52
CA GLY A 87 0.12 -14.31 11.61
C GLY A 87 -0.21 -15.76 11.24
N TYR A 88 0.34 -16.27 10.13
CA TYR A 88 0.11 -17.64 9.66
C TYR A 88 1.36 -18.49 9.81
N ASP A 89 1.20 -19.75 10.22
CA ASP A 89 2.33 -20.67 10.37
C ASP A 89 2.95 -21.08 9.03
N SER A 90 2.17 -21.05 7.95
CA SER A 90 2.62 -21.44 6.62
C SER A 90 1.94 -20.61 5.53
N VAL A 91 2.55 -20.61 4.34
CA VAL A 91 1.94 -19.98 3.16
C VAL A 91 0.64 -20.68 2.74
N ASP A 92 0.54 -21.98 2.95
CA ASP A 92 -0.68 -22.74 2.61
C ASP A 92 -1.86 -22.28 3.46
N LEU A 93 -1.65 -22.04 4.76
CA LEU A 93 -2.68 -21.52 5.65
C LEU A 93 -3.09 -20.09 5.27
N ALA A 94 -2.11 -19.24 4.92
CA ALA A 94 -2.38 -17.89 4.47
C ALA A 94 -3.17 -17.90 3.16
N THR A 95 -2.81 -18.74 2.21
CA THR A 95 -3.49 -18.87 0.92
C THR A 95 -4.95 -19.31 1.12
N ALA A 96 -5.18 -20.26 2.03
CA ALA A 96 -6.54 -20.73 2.34
C ALA A 96 -7.41 -19.63 2.98
N ALA A 97 -6.81 -18.63 3.60
CA ALA A 97 -7.52 -17.52 4.24
C ALA A 97 -7.84 -16.36 3.31
N ILE A 98 -7.34 -16.38 2.07
CA ILE A 98 -7.62 -15.29 1.10
C ILE A 98 -9.13 -15.19 0.89
N ASP A 99 -9.68 -14.00 1.16
CA ASP A 99 -11.11 -13.76 1.01
C ASP A 99 -11.46 -13.01 -0.28
N ARG A 100 -10.47 -12.45 -0.97
CA ARG A 100 -10.68 -11.74 -2.23
C ARG A 100 -9.42 -11.73 -3.09
N ARG A 101 -9.62 -11.83 -4.42
CA ARG A 101 -8.56 -11.70 -5.43
C ARG A 101 -8.97 -10.64 -6.44
N LEU A 102 -8.00 -9.79 -6.85
CA LEU A 102 -8.24 -8.74 -7.84
C LEU A 102 -6.92 -8.38 -8.53
N THR A 103 -7.03 -7.69 -9.66
CA THR A 103 -5.87 -7.18 -10.39
C THR A 103 -5.56 -5.74 -9.94
N GLY A 104 -4.32 -5.30 -10.21
CA GLY A 104 -3.94 -3.92 -9.92
C GLY A 104 -4.80 -2.89 -10.63
N SER A 105 -5.27 -3.20 -11.85
CA SER A 105 -6.17 -2.31 -12.60
C SER A 105 -7.47 -2.01 -11.84
N GLU A 106 -7.95 -2.93 -11.03
CA GLU A 106 -9.17 -2.76 -10.23
C GLU A 106 -8.94 -1.87 -9.00
N LEU A 107 -7.68 -1.65 -8.62
CA LEU A 107 -7.31 -0.86 -7.43
C LEU A 107 -7.09 0.63 -7.73
N GLY A 108 -6.91 0.99 -9.00
CA GLY A 108 -6.60 2.35 -9.38
C GLY A 108 -7.63 3.36 -8.90
N GLY A 109 -7.17 4.46 -8.32
CA GLY A 109 -8.02 5.54 -7.83
C GLY A 109 -8.53 5.38 -6.40
N ILE A 110 -8.37 4.22 -5.77
CA ILE A 110 -8.78 4.02 -4.38
C ILE A 110 -7.94 4.92 -3.48
N ARG A 111 -8.59 5.64 -2.58
CA ARG A 111 -7.93 6.50 -1.61
C ARG A 111 -7.45 5.69 -0.41
N TYR A 112 -6.39 6.18 0.23
CA TYR A 112 -5.91 5.60 1.48
C TYR A 112 -5.62 6.70 2.51
N GLU A 113 -5.57 6.31 3.77
CA GLU A 113 -5.23 7.21 4.87
C GLU A 113 -3.72 7.42 4.93
N ARG A 114 -3.28 8.68 4.89
CA ARG A 114 -1.87 9.04 4.98
C ARG A 114 -1.34 8.79 6.40
N ILE A 115 -0.05 8.47 6.50
CA ILE A 115 0.61 8.24 7.80
C ILE A 115 0.98 9.55 8.46
N PHE A 116 1.40 10.54 7.67
CA PHE A 116 1.89 11.83 8.18
C PHE A 116 1.05 12.97 7.64
N ASP A 117 0.83 14.00 8.48
CA ASP A 117 -0.01 15.16 8.15
C ASP A 117 0.80 16.41 7.77
N TYR A 118 2.10 16.29 7.53
CA TYR A 118 2.96 17.41 7.19
C TYR A 118 2.50 18.20 5.97
N TYR A 119 1.86 17.57 5.02
CA TYR A 119 1.39 18.15 3.75
C TYR A 119 -0.12 18.02 3.60
N ALA A 120 -0.85 17.94 4.69
CA ALA A 120 -2.30 17.74 4.70
C ALA A 120 -3.10 18.95 4.21
N ASP A 121 -2.49 20.15 4.21
CA ASP A 121 -3.13 21.34 3.65
C ASP A 121 -3.06 21.30 2.12
N VAL A 122 -4.07 20.65 1.52
CA VAL A 122 -4.12 20.43 0.07
C VAL A 122 -4.23 21.73 -0.73
N ASP A 123 -4.81 22.77 -0.16
CA ASP A 123 -4.90 24.07 -0.83
C ASP A 123 -3.53 24.76 -0.89
N ALA A 124 -2.74 24.66 0.18
CA ALA A 124 -1.40 25.25 0.23
C ALA A 124 -0.41 24.51 -0.70
N PHE A 125 -0.50 23.18 -0.80
CA PHE A 125 0.45 22.35 -1.55
C PHE A 125 -0.06 21.95 -2.95
N GLY A 126 -1.32 22.19 -3.27
CA GLY A 126 -1.90 21.81 -4.56
C GLY A 126 -2.00 20.29 -4.77
N ASN A 127 -1.99 19.51 -3.70
CA ASN A 127 -1.93 18.05 -3.75
C ASN A 127 -3.27 17.35 -3.51
N HIS A 128 -4.35 17.91 -4.07
CA HIS A 128 -5.71 17.35 -3.94
C HIS A 128 -5.84 15.90 -4.43
N ASN A 129 -5.00 15.49 -5.40
CA ASN A 129 -5.02 14.16 -5.98
C ASN A 129 -4.04 13.19 -5.29
N ALA A 130 -3.31 13.64 -4.27
CA ALA A 130 -2.40 12.79 -3.52
C ALA A 130 -3.17 11.73 -2.71
N TRP A 131 -2.43 10.73 -2.23
CA TRP A 131 -2.92 9.66 -1.34
C TRP A 131 -3.99 8.79 -2.00
N GLN A 132 -3.71 8.38 -3.22
CA GLN A 132 -4.49 7.39 -3.95
C GLN A 132 -3.60 6.31 -4.54
N VAL A 133 -4.21 5.18 -4.89
CA VAL A 133 -3.52 4.11 -5.60
C VAL A 133 -3.44 4.45 -7.07
N LEU A 134 -2.23 4.40 -7.62
CA LEU A 134 -1.94 4.61 -9.05
C LEU A 134 -1.53 3.29 -9.69
N VAL A 135 -1.86 3.11 -10.96
CA VAL A 135 -1.47 1.94 -11.73
C VAL A 135 -0.23 2.27 -12.55
N ALA A 136 0.83 1.46 -12.40
CA ALA A 136 2.12 1.72 -13.05
C ALA A 136 2.74 0.43 -13.58
N ASP A 137 3.16 0.44 -14.84
CA ASP A 137 3.70 -0.74 -15.52
C ASP A 137 5.04 -1.22 -14.95
N TYR A 138 5.78 -0.36 -14.26
CA TYR A 138 7.09 -0.70 -13.72
C TYR A 138 7.07 -1.49 -12.42
N VAL A 139 5.91 -1.65 -11.78
CA VAL A 139 5.79 -2.38 -10.51
C VAL A 139 6.04 -3.86 -10.73
N ALA A 140 6.89 -4.45 -9.89
CA ALA A 140 7.27 -5.87 -9.95
C ALA A 140 7.05 -6.55 -8.60
N THR A 141 7.05 -7.88 -8.59
CA THR A 141 6.81 -8.71 -7.40
C THR A 141 8.04 -9.48 -6.93
N GLY A 142 9.19 -9.26 -7.54
CA GLY A 142 10.45 -9.94 -7.18
C GLY A 142 10.95 -9.61 -5.78
N GLU A 143 10.66 -8.40 -5.31
CA GLU A 143 10.94 -7.94 -3.95
C GLU A 143 9.75 -7.18 -3.41
N GLY A 144 9.62 -7.12 -2.08
CA GLY A 144 8.56 -6.36 -1.42
C GLY A 144 7.18 -6.98 -1.55
N THR A 145 6.17 -6.14 -1.61
CA THR A 145 4.75 -6.51 -1.54
C THR A 145 4.00 -6.39 -2.85
N GLY A 146 4.63 -5.86 -3.90
CA GLY A 146 3.95 -5.50 -5.15
C GLY A 146 3.19 -4.18 -5.07
N ILE A 147 3.29 -3.46 -3.97
CA ILE A 147 2.72 -2.12 -3.77
C ILE A 147 3.88 -1.20 -3.39
N VAL A 148 4.12 -0.17 -4.19
CA VAL A 148 5.31 0.67 -4.05
C VAL A 148 4.91 2.08 -3.60
N HIS A 149 5.52 2.50 -2.50
CA HIS A 149 5.42 3.87 -2.01
C HIS A 149 6.00 4.86 -3.04
N GLN A 150 5.28 5.93 -3.33
CA GLN A 150 5.68 6.97 -4.26
C GLN A 150 5.99 8.27 -3.54
N ALA A 151 7.21 8.79 -3.76
CA ALA A 151 7.65 10.08 -3.25
C ALA A 151 8.29 10.86 -4.42
N PRO A 152 7.52 11.70 -5.15
CA PRO A 152 7.97 12.31 -6.40
C PRO A 152 9.19 13.22 -6.26
N ALA A 153 9.46 13.73 -5.06
CA ALA A 153 10.67 14.53 -4.81
C ALA A 153 11.97 13.72 -4.85
N TYR A 154 11.90 12.39 -4.78
CA TYR A 154 13.06 11.52 -4.59
C TYR A 154 13.26 10.45 -5.66
N GLY A 155 12.41 10.40 -6.69
CA GLY A 155 12.55 9.42 -7.75
C GLY A 155 11.95 9.88 -9.08
N GLU A 156 12.66 9.65 -10.19
CA GLU A 156 12.18 10.04 -11.52
C GLU A 156 10.91 9.29 -11.92
N ALA A 157 10.86 7.99 -11.68
CA ALA A 157 9.67 7.18 -11.96
C ALA A 157 8.47 7.65 -11.16
N ASP A 158 8.69 8.00 -9.89
CA ASP A 158 7.67 8.54 -9.01
C ASP A 158 7.15 9.90 -9.51
N GLN A 159 8.06 10.74 -10.00
CA GLN A 159 7.67 12.04 -10.58
C GLN A 159 6.78 11.87 -11.80
N VAL A 160 7.13 10.96 -12.71
CA VAL A 160 6.36 10.72 -13.94
C VAL A 160 4.96 10.25 -13.62
N ILE A 161 4.82 9.20 -12.80
CA ILE A 161 3.51 8.63 -12.49
C ILE A 161 2.64 9.61 -11.69
N CYS A 162 3.23 10.35 -10.76
CA CYS A 162 2.50 11.36 -9.99
C CYS A 162 2.09 12.55 -10.86
N ALA A 163 2.95 13.00 -11.78
CA ALA A 163 2.61 14.08 -12.71
C ALA A 163 1.42 13.71 -13.62
N GLU A 164 1.35 12.46 -14.08
CA GLU A 164 0.23 11.97 -14.89
C GLU A 164 -1.09 12.01 -14.11
N ALA A 165 -1.03 11.89 -12.79
CA ALA A 165 -2.19 11.97 -11.89
C ALA A 165 -2.42 13.39 -11.33
N ASP A 166 -1.70 14.40 -11.81
CA ASP A 166 -1.74 15.78 -11.30
C ASP A 166 -1.37 15.89 -9.81
N ILE A 167 -0.40 15.09 -9.38
CA ILE A 167 0.15 15.15 -8.02
C ILE A 167 1.48 15.90 -8.07
N PRO A 168 1.61 17.07 -7.39
CA PRO A 168 2.82 17.88 -7.45
C PRO A 168 3.97 17.28 -6.63
N VAL A 169 5.17 17.75 -6.94
CA VAL A 169 6.35 17.44 -6.15
C VAL A 169 6.33 18.28 -4.87
N VAL A 170 6.36 17.61 -3.71
CA VAL A 170 6.47 18.26 -2.41
C VAL A 170 7.81 17.84 -1.80
N ILE A 171 8.64 18.82 -1.47
CA ILE A 171 9.97 18.60 -0.94
C ILE A 171 9.95 18.79 0.58
N SER A 172 10.42 17.76 1.31
CA SER A 172 10.62 17.90 2.75
C SER A 172 11.89 18.72 3.02
N LEU A 173 11.78 19.67 3.91
CA LEU A 173 12.88 20.51 4.36
C LEU A 173 13.49 19.98 5.65
#